data_9392adc141036dda93797795f7f1a3f5
#
_entry.id   9392adc141036dda93797795f7f1a3f5
#
_cell.length_a   1.000
_cell.length_b   1.000
_cell.length_c   1.000
_cell.angle_alpha   90.00
_cell.angle_beta   90.00
_cell.angle_gamma   90.00
#
_symmetry.space_group_name_H-M   'P 1'
#
loop_
_entity.id
_entity.type
_entity.pdbx_description
1 polymer ?
#
loop_
_entity_poly.entity_id
_entity_poly.type
_entity_poly.pdbx_seq_one_letter_code
_entity_poly.pdbx_strand_id
1 'polypeptide(L)'
;MQIRTATANDMQAVHSLVKALAIFEKMPDHLKMTAEDYIRHGAEEGRFEVLLAEDIAPSLPVIAGMAFFYPAYSTWRGPYCWLEDLVVAEAYRNKGIGEQLMQALKAAARAKGYPFIKWQVLDWNEDAMRFYRRLGATMDKDWTTWRLDPID
;
A
#
# COMPACT_ATOMS: atom_id res chain seq x y z
N MET A 1 -14.74 8.15 9.06
CA MET A 1 -13.49 7.72 8.35
C MET A 1 -13.23 8.70 7.23
N GLN A 2 -12.04 9.25 7.14
CA GLN A 2 -11.60 10.16 6.08
C GLN A 2 -10.43 9.53 5.32
N ILE A 3 -10.43 9.62 3.98
CA ILE A 3 -9.26 9.22 3.18
C ILE A 3 -8.53 10.50 2.77
N ARG A 4 -7.22 10.55 3.03
CA ARG A 4 -6.36 11.67 2.66
C ARG A 4 -4.95 11.21 2.26
N THR A 5 -4.23 12.06 1.56
CA THR A 5 -2.81 11.83 1.29
C THR A 5 -1.99 12.03 2.56
N ALA A 6 -0.98 11.18 2.76
CA ALA A 6 -0.03 11.31 3.85
C ALA A 6 0.91 12.51 3.63
N THR A 7 1.38 13.06 4.73
CA THR A 7 2.42 14.09 4.80
C THR A 7 3.66 13.55 5.53
N ALA A 8 4.74 14.31 5.59
CA ALA A 8 5.94 13.93 6.35
C ALA A 8 5.63 13.59 7.82
N ASN A 9 4.66 14.29 8.43
CA ASN A 9 4.26 14.05 9.82
C ASN A 9 3.57 12.71 10.05
N ASP A 10 3.08 12.07 9.00
CA ASP A 10 2.40 10.79 9.08
C ASP A 10 3.35 9.58 8.98
N MET A 11 4.62 9.79 8.61
CA MET A 11 5.53 8.69 8.26
C MET A 11 5.83 7.76 9.43
N GLN A 12 5.75 8.24 10.67
CA GLN A 12 5.84 7.36 11.85
C GLN A 12 4.66 6.39 11.93
N ALA A 13 3.45 6.86 11.64
CA ALA A 13 2.25 6.00 11.62
C ALA A 13 2.30 5.02 10.42
N VAL A 14 2.74 5.48 9.25
CA VAL A 14 2.98 4.64 8.07
C VAL A 14 3.97 3.53 8.41
N HIS A 15 5.12 3.85 8.99
CA HIS A 15 6.13 2.87 9.40
C HIS A 15 5.57 1.84 10.38
N SER A 16 4.74 2.28 11.35
CA SER A 16 4.10 1.38 12.30
C SER A 16 3.16 0.38 11.62
N LEU A 17 2.42 0.80 10.59
CA LEU A 17 1.56 -0.08 9.80
C LEU A 17 2.38 -1.07 8.96
N VAL A 18 3.48 -0.64 8.34
CA VAL A 18 4.41 -1.53 7.61
C VAL A 18 5.02 -2.56 8.55
N LYS A 19 5.42 -2.15 9.76
CA LYS A 19 5.94 -3.07 10.77
C LYS A 19 4.90 -4.12 11.18
N ALA A 20 3.65 -3.72 11.38
CA ALA A 20 2.56 -4.65 11.68
C ALA A 20 2.32 -5.62 10.52
N LEU A 21 2.41 -5.17 9.26
CA LEU A 21 2.33 -6.02 8.08
C LEU A 21 3.49 -7.02 8.02
N ALA A 22 4.73 -6.58 8.24
CA ALA A 22 5.91 -7.45 8.24
C ALA A 22 5.81 -8.58 9.29
N ILE A 23 5.25 -8.26 10.47
CA ILE A 23 4.96 -9.27 11.51
C ILE A 23 3.88 -10.25 11.03
N PHE A 24 2.78 -9.75 10.45
CA PHE A 24 1.72 -10.59 9.89
C PHE A 24 2.24 -11.53 8.79
N GLU A 25 3.11 -11.04 7.93
CA GLU A 25 3.75 -11.80 6.85
C GLU A 25 4.89 -12.70 7.31
N LYS A 26 5.17 -12.74 8.63
CA LYS A 26 6.22 -13.57 9.26
C LYS A 26 7.64 -13.20 8.81
N MET A 27 7.85 -11.94 8.44
CA MET A 27 9.14 -11.41 7.95
C MET A 27 9.55 -10.11 8.68
N PRO A 28 9.46 -10.03 10.04
CA PRO A 28 9.72 -8.77 10.76
C PRO A 28 11.14 -8.24 10.56
N ASP A 29 12.11 -9.12 10.34
CA ASP A 29 13.52 -8.76 10.15
C ASP A 29 13.83 -8.21 8.76
N HIS A 30 12.89 -8.27 7.82
CA HIS A 30 13.04 -7.72 6.47
C HIS A 30 12.82 -6.22 6.41
N LEU A 31 12.12 -5.62 7.39
CA LEU A 31 11.94 -4.18 7.47
C LEU A 31 13.24 -3.52 7.97
N LYS A 32 13.95 -2.89 7.02
CA LYS A 32 15.22 -2.19 7.28
C LYS A 32 15.07 -0.67 7.29
N MET A 33 14.01 -0.15 6.63
CA MET A 33 13.74 1.29 6.56
C MET A 33 13.19 1.83 7.88
N THR A 34 13.52 3.08 8.18
CA THR A 34 12.99 3.84 9.32
C THR A 34 11.91 4.83 8.87
N ALA A 35 11.24 5.47 9.80
CA ALA A 35 10.29 6.55 9.49
C ALA A 35 10.99 7.75 8.84
N GLU A 36 12.23 8.04 9.24
CA GLU A 36 13.08 9.09 8.66
C GLU A 36 13.43 8.78 7.21
N ASP A 37 13.70 7.51 6.88
CA ASP A 37 13.90 7.08 5.49
C ASP A 37 12.65 7.32 4.66
N TYR A 38 11.46 7.06 5.21
CA TYR A 38 10.19 7.32 4.52
C TYR A 38 9.94 8.82 4.30
N ILE A 39 10.33 9.68 5.25
CA ILE A 39 10.27 11.14 5.05
C ILE A 39 11.15 11.53 3.87
N ARG A 40 12.40 11.08 3.87
CA ARG A 40 13.36 11.39 2.81
C ARG A 40 12.89 10.87 1.44
N HIS A 41 12.58 9.59 1.34
CA HIS A 41 12.23 8.97 0.06
C HIS A 41 10.85 9.38 -0.45
N GLY A 42 9.87 9.54 0.45
CA GLY A 42 8.49 9.86 0.09
C GLY A 42 8.23 11.35 0.01
N ALA A 43 8.34 12.05 1.14
CA ALA A 43 7.95 13.46 1.22
C ALA A 43 8.93 14.41 0.51
N GLU A 44 10.24 14.12 0.55
CA GLU A 44 11.27 14.99 -0.04
C GLU A 44 11.60 14.60 -1.48
N GLU A 45 11.81 13.30 -1.76
CA GLU A 45 12.23 12.81 -3.07
C GLU A 45 11.06 12.38 -3.97
N GLY A 46 9.85 12.23 -3.42
CA GLY A 46 8.66 11.90 -4.18
C GLY A 46 8.67 10.50 -4.82
N ARG A 47 9.39 9.53 -4.24
CA ARG A 47 9.51 8.18 -4.81
C ARG A 47 8.23 7.36 -4.67
N PHE A 48 7.39 7.69 -3.69
CA PHE A 48 6.12 7.04 -3.43
C PHE A 48 5.10 7.99 -2.83
N GLU A 49 3.86 7.56 -2.82
CA GLU A 49 2.75 8.26 -2.18
C GLU A 49 2.00 7.29 -1.25
N VAL A 50 1.33 7.83 -0.26
CA VAL A 50 0.51 7.03 0.66
C VAL A 50 -0.86 7.69 0.83
N LEU A 51 -1.93 6.91 0.65
CA LEU A 51 -3.28 7.29 1.07
C LEU A 51 -3.53 6.70 2.45
N LEU A 52 -4.04 7.51 3.36
CA LEU A 52 -4.36 7.12 4.72
C LEU A 52 -5.87 7.09 4.94
N ALA A 53 -6.33 6.07 5.65
CA ALA A 53 -7.65 6.04 6.24
C ALA A 53 -7.54 6.52 7.68
N GLU A 54 -8.08 7.71 7.97
CA GLU A 54 -8.01 8.36 9.26
C GLU A 54 -9.37 8.32 9.95
N ASP A 55 -9.41 7.78 11.16
CA ASP A 55 -10.58 7.85 12.02
C ASP A 55 -10.54 9.17 12.81
N ILE A 56 -11.45 10.07 12.48
CA ILE A 56 -11.55 11.39 13.09
C ILE A 56 -12.57 11.46 14.23
N ALA A 57 -13.23 10.34 14.56
CA ALA A 57 -14.22 10.31 15.65
C ALA A 57 -13.61 10.39 17.05
N PRO A 58 -12.41 9.82 17.35
CA PRO A 58 -11.70 10.03 18.61
C PRO A 58 -11.26 11.48 18.78
N SER A 59 -11.03 11.89 20.02
CA SER A 59 -10.47 13.22 20.34
C SER A 59 -9.10 13.48 19.70
N LEU A 60 -8.33 12.43 19.46
CA LEU A 60 -7.12 12.44 18.65
C LEU A 60 -7.34 11.50 17.45
N PRO A 61 -7.14 11.98 16.22
CA PRO A 61 -7.27 11.17 15.02
C PRO A 61 -6.35 9.94 15.05
N VAL A 62 -6.85 8.82 14.55
CA VAL A 62 -6.11 7.55 14.48
C VAL A 62 -5.99 7.09 13.04
N ILE A 63 -4.80 6.71 12.62
CA ILE A 63 -4.59 6.10 11.31
C ILE A 63 -5.04 4.64 11.37
N ALA A 64 -6.14 4.36 10.69
CA ALA A 64 -6.80 3.04 10.65
C ALA A 64 -6.28 2.14 9.53
N GLY A 65 -5.62 2.71 8.53
CA GLY A 65 -5.07 1.94 7.41
C GLY A 65 -4.41 2.82 6.37
N MET A 66 -3.78 2.17 5.38
CA MET A 66 -3.09 2.86 4.30
C MET A 66 -3.09 2.08 3.00
N ALA A 67 -2.90 2.80 1.89
CA ALA A 67 -2.46 2.27 0.61
C ALA A 67 -1.15 2.98 0.23
N PHE A 68 -0.06 2.23 0.19
CA PHE A 68 1.28 2.71 -0.17
C PHE A 68 1.54 2.35 -1.64
N PHE A 69 1.85 3.33 -2.48
CA PHE A 69 1.95 3.10 -3.92
C PHE A 69 2.96 4.04 -4.58
N TYR A 70 3.41 3.65 -5.78
CA TYR A 70 4.35 4.43 -6.58
C TYR A 70 4.15 4.20 -8.07
N PRO A 71 4.65 5.12 -8.93
CA PRO A 71 4.63 4.95 -10.37
C PRO A 71 5.64 3.88 -10.80
N ALA A 72 5.17 2.91 -11.56
CA ALA A 72 6.01 1.94 -12.28
C ALA A 72 5.83 2.14 -13.80
N TYR A 73 6.65 1.51 -14.60
CA TYR A 73 6.62 1.67 -16.05
C TYR A 73 6.55 0.32 -16.77
N SER A 74 5.57 0.19 -17.65
CA SER A 74 5.46 -0.93 -18.59
C SER A 74 5.91 -0.46 -19.97
N THR A 75 6.86 -1.17 -20.57
CA THR A 75 7.30 -0.88 -21.95
C THR A 75 6.19 -1.04 -22.97
N TRP A 76 5.13 -1.78 -22.63
CA TRP A 76 3.98 -2.03 -23.53
C TRP A 76 2.82 -1.05 -23.30
N ARG A 77 2.63 -0.57 -22.05
CA ARG A 77 1.43 0.17 -21.68
C ARG A 77 1.71 1.53 -21.02
N GLY A 78 2.98 1.89 -20.86
CA GLY A 78 3.39 3.16 -20.24
C GLY A 78 3.36 3.14 -18.71
N PRO A 79 3.30 4.32 -18.07
CA PRO A 79 3.28 4.45 -16.62
C PRO A 79 2.03 3.79 -16.03
N TYR A 80 2.18 3.14 -14.89
CA TYR A 80 1.08 2.52 -14.15
C TYR A 80 1.29 2.62 -12.63
N CYS A 81 0.25 2.33 -11.87
CA CYS A 81 0.31 2.33 -10.42
C CYS A 81 0.77 0.97 -9.90
N TRP A 82 1.87 0.95 -9.15
CA TRP A 82 2.23 -0.20 -8.32
C TRP A 82 1.75 0.04 -6.89
N LEU A 83 0.86 -0.81 -6.40
CA LEU A 83 0.45 -0.83 -5.00
C LEU A 83 1.42 -1.74 -4.24
N GLU A 84 2.26 -1.14 -3.41
CA GLU A 84 3.20 -1.89 -2.59
C GLU A 84 2.49 -2.57 -1.42
N ASP A 85 1.79 -1.78 -0.60
CA ASP A 85 1.11 -2.27 0.58
C ASP A 85 -0.31 -1.72 0.69
N LEU A 86 -1.27 -2.60 1.02
CA LEU A 86 -2.61 -2.25 1.47
C LEU A 86 -2.82 -2.82 2.88
N VAL A 87 -2.85 -1.96 3.87
CA VAL A 87 -2.90 -2.37 5.27
C VAL A 87 -4.09 -1.73 5.98
N VAL A 88 -4.83 -2.52 6.75
CA VAL A 88 -5.84 -2.04 7.69
C VAL A 88 -5.46 -2.55 9.07
N ALA A 89 -5.34 -1.64 10.03
CA ALA A 89 -5.04 -1.97 11.42
C ALA A 89 -6.08 -2.96 11.97
N GLU A 90 -5.64 -3.90 12.78
CA GLU A 90 -6.47 -5.04 13.23
C GLU A 90 -7.82 -4.62 13.82
N ALA A 91 -7.81 -3.61 14.70
CA ALA A 91 -9.02 -3.08 15.34
C ALA A 91 -10.04 -2.47 14.36
N TYR A 92 -9.61 -2.20 13.13
CA TYR A 92 -10.40 -1.56 12.08
C TYR A 92 -10.76 -2.49 10.92
N ARG A 93 -10.37 -3.76 10.95
CA ARG A 93 -10.69 -4.75 9.92
C ARG A 93 -12.18 -5.03 9.85
N ASN A 94 -12.62 -5.57 8.71
CA ASN A 94 -14.03 -5.95 8.43
C ASN A 94 -15.04 -4.77 8.49
N LYS A 95 -14.56 -3.53 8.38
CA LYS A 95 -15.38 -2.30 8.37
C LYS A 95 -15.39 -1.58 7.00
N GLY A 96 -15.00 -2.28 5.93
CA GLY A 96 -14.97 -1.73 4.57
C GLY A 96 -13.83 -0.74 4.27
N ILE A 97 -12.87 -0.55 5.19
CA ILE A 97 -11.79 0.45 5.04
C ILE A 97 -10.85 0.10 3.90
N GLY A 98 -10.50 -1.18 3.74
CA GLY A 98 -9.67 -1.62 2.61
C GLY A 98 -10.31 -1.31 1.26
N GLU A 99 -11.64 -1.46 1.16
CA GLU A 99 -12.37 -1.10 -0.05
C GLU A 99 -12.36 0.42 -0.30
N GLN A 100 -12.56 1.24 0.74
CA GLN A 100 -12.47 2.70 0.63
C GLN A 100 -11.08 3.15 0.16
N LEU A 101 -10.01 2.58 0.71
CA LEU A 101 -8.63 2.83 0.28
C LEU A 101 -8.42 2.44 -1.20
N MET A 102 -8.92 1.29 -1.63
CA MET A 102 -8.81 0.86 -3.03
C MET A 102 -9.60 1.75 -3.98
N GLN A 103 -10.77 2.25 -3.59
CA GLN A 103 -11.54 3.21 -4.39
C GLN A 103 -10.79 4.54 -4.52
N ALA A 104 -10.22 5.04 -3.43
CA ALA A 104 -9.40 6.26 -3.45
C ALA A 104 -8.14 6.08 -4.30
N LEU A 105 -7.48 4.91 -4.21
CA LEU A 105 -6.32 4.59 -5.05
C LEU A 105 -6.68 4.53 -6.53
N LYS A 106 -7.82 3.93 -6.89
CA LYS A 106 -8.34 3.94 -8.27
C LYS A 106 -8.57 5.37 -8.77
N ALA A 107 -9.12 6.25 -7.94
CA ALA A 107 -9.33 7.66 -8.29
C ALA A 107 -8.00 8.39 -8.50
N ALA A 108 -7.03 8.21 -7.60
CA ALA A 108 -5.69 8.79 -7.72
C ALA A 108 -4.94 8.29 -8.97
N ALA A 109 -5.00 6.99 -9.26
CA ALA A 109 -4.39 6.40 -10.45
C ALA A 109 -5.02 6.96 -11.74
N ARG A 110 -6.34 7.10 -11.80
CA ARG A 110 -7.03 7.73 -12.95
C ARG A 110 -6.62 9.18 -13.15
N ALA A 111 -6.54 9.96 -12.07
CA ALA A 111 -6.13 11.36 -12.14
C ALA A 111 -4.70 11.53 -12.69
N LYS A 112 -3.84 10.54 -12.48
CA LYS A 112 -2.47 10.47 -13.03
C LYS A 112 -2.41 9.86 -14.45
N GLY A 113 -3.53 9.43 -15.01
CA GLY A 113 -3.59 8.79 -16.33
C GLY A 113 -3.06 7.35 -16.35
N TYR A 114 -2.97 6.69 -15.21
CA TYR A 114 -2.50 5.29 -15.15
C TYR A 114 -3.58 4.33 -15.64
N PRO A 115 -3.27 3.43 -16.61
CA PRO A 115 -4.25 2.53 -17.20
C PRO A 115 -4.61 1.33 -16.31
N PHE A 116 -3.80 1.00 -15.30
CA PHE A 116 -4.03 -0.12 -14.39
C PHE A 116 -3.24 0.03 -13.08
N ILE A 117 -3.63 -0.79 -12.10
CA ILE A 117 -2.93 -0.96 -10.82
C ILE A 117 -2.47 -2.40 -10.75
N LYS A 118 -1.24 -2.63 -10.32
CA LYS A 118 -0.66 -3.96 -10.12
C LYS A 118 -0.09 -4.09 -8.70
N TRP A 119 -0.16 -5.29 -8.13
CA TRP A 119 0.40 -5.62 -6.80
C TRP A 119 0.73 -7.09 -6.70
N GLN A 120 1.35 -7.48 -5.60
CA GLN A 120 1.62 -8.88 -5.25
C GLN A 120 0.86 -9.26 -3.98
N VAL A 121 0.57 -10.54 -3.84
CA VAL A 121 -0.04 -11.15 -2.65
C VAL A 121 0.74 -12.42 -2.34
N LEU A 122 1.07 -12.64 -1.08
CA LEU A 122 1.68 -13.91 -0.65
C LEU A 122 0.74 -15.08 -0.99
N ASP A 123 1.29 -16.16 -1.50
CA ASP A 123 0.56 -17.29 -2.06
C ASP A 123 -0.35 -18.01 -1.04
N TRP A 124 -0.03 -17.90 0.26
CA TRP A 124 -0.83 -18.43 1.37
C TRP A 124 -1.92 -17.46 1.88
N ASN A 125 -1.95 -16.18 1.43
CA ASN A 125 -2.89 -15.17 1.94
C ASN A 125 -4.24 -15.21 1.21
N GLU A 126 -5.00 -16.26 1.47
CA GLU A 126 -6.31 -16.49 0.85
C GLU A 126 -7.34 -15.41 1.18
N ASP A 127 -7.25 -14.79 2.35
CA ASP A 127 -8.17 -13.70 2.75
C ASP A 127 -7.96 -12.47 1.87
N ALA A 128 -6.71 -12.07 1.62
CA ALA A 128 -6.40 -10.99 0.70
C ALA A 128 -6.83 -11.34 -0.73
N MET A 129 -6.58 -12.57 -1.18
CA MET A 129 -6.99 -12.99 -2.53
C MET A 129 -8.51 -12.94 -2.70
N ARG A 130 -9.29 -13.37 -1.69
CA ARG A 130 -10.76 -13.25 -1.71
C ARG A 130 -11.22 -11.80 -1.77
N PHE A 131 -10.57 -10.93 -0.97
CA PHE A 131 -10.84 -9.50 -0.99
C PHE A 131 -10.62 -8.90 -2.37
N TYR A 132 -9.49 -9.15 -3.01
CA TYR A 132 -9.17 -8.61 -4.34
C TYR A 132 -10.08 -9.16 -5.45
N ARG A 133 -10.44 -10.44 -5.41
CA ARG A 133 -11.40 -11.03 -6.35
C ARG A 133 -12.77 -10.33 -6.27
N ARG A 134 -13.25 -10.00 -5.05
CA ARG A 134 -14.51 -9.23 -4.88
C ARG A 134 -14.44 -7.83 -5.51
N LEU A 135 -13.27 -7.24 -5.59
CA LEU A 135 -13.04 -5.95 -6.26
C LEU A 135 -12.89 -6.05 -7.78
N GLY A 136 -13.00 -7.27 -8.33
CA GLY A 136 -12.87 -7.53 -9.77
C GLY A 136 -11.42 -7.67 -10.25
N ALA A 137 -10.46 -7.86 -9.34
CA ALA A 137 -9.07 -8.11 -9.72
C ALA A 137 -8.88 -9.54 -10.22
N THR A 138 -7.96 -9.71 -11.15
CA THR A 138 -7.55 -11.00 -11.70
C THR A 138 -6.09 -11.29 -11.41
N MET A 139 -5.77 -12.56 -11.22
CA MET A 139 -4.39 -13.01 -11.02
C MET A 139 -3.66 -13.07 -12.36
N ASP A 140 -2.47 -12.49 -12.40
CA ASP A 140 -1.54 -12.61 -13.54
C ASP A 140 -0.77 -13.92 -13.42
N LYS A 141 -1.22 -14.96 -14.13
CA LYS A 141 -0.71 -16.34 -13.98
C LYS A 141 0.52 -16.65 -14.84
N ASP A 142 0.80 -15.79 -15.81
CA ASP A 142 1.84 -16.06 -16.82
C ASP A 142 3.24 -15.60 -16.36
N TRP A 143 3.32 -14.94 -15.21
CA TRP A 143 4.53 -14.30 -14.72
C TRP A 143 4.91 -14.81 -13.33
N THR A 144 6.21 -15.08 -13.14
CA THR A 144 6.81 -15.34 -11.83
C THR A 144 7.77 -14.22 -11.46
N THR A 145 7.83 -13.88 -10.16
CA THR A 145 8.75 -12.86 -9.66
C THR A 145 10.10 -13.50 -9.34
N TRP A 146 11.19 -12.90 -9.82
CA TRP A 146 12.57 -13.26 -9.53
C TRP A 146 13.28 -12.12 -8.83
N ARG A 147 14.21 -12.44 -7.94
CA ARG A 147 15.01 -11.47 -7.19
C ARG A 147 16.47 -11.87 -7.20
N LEU A 148 17.34 -10.89 -7.36
CA LEU A 148 18.77 -10.98 -7.11
C LEU A 148 19.11 -10.12 -5.90
N ASP A 149 19.54 -10.73 -4.80
CA ASP A 149 19.78 -10.06 -3.53
C ASP A 149 20.85 -10.83 -2.74
N PRO A 150 22.05 -10.27 -2.47
CA PRO A 150 22.49 -8.93 -2.87
C PRO A 150 22.84 -8.79 -4.37
N ILE A 151 22.99 -7.55 -4.80
CA ILE A 151 23.56 -7.21 -6.11
C ILE A 151 25.07 -7.02 -5.90
N ASP A 152 25.88 -8.03 -6.15
CA ASP A 152 27.34 -8.03 -6.03
C ASP A 152 28.01 -8.00 -7.41
#